data_777fc27cd64b10cfa9190167069cb293
#
_entry.id   777fc27cd64b10cfa9190167069cb293
#
_cell.length_a   1.000
_cell.length_b   1.000
_cell.length_c   1.000
_cell.angle_alpha   90.00
_cell.angle_beta   90.00
_cell.angle_gamma   90.00
#
_symmetry.space_group_name_H-M   'P 1'
#
loop_
_entity.id
_entity.type
_entity.pdbx_description
1 polymer ?
#
loop_
_entity_poly.entity_id
_entity_poly.type
_entity_poly.pdbx_seq_one_letter_code
_entity_poly.pdbx_strand_id
1 'polypeptide(L)'
;MVSRATPQRTKRNATLFAATGAVCGLLMLFPTSTNSGHRTSALAVAGVSATSTVAATVVNGTSIDTRYGPVQVQLKVSSGRIVNATAIDYPRAEGHDAQINDVAVPVLQDETVTAQNANIDTVSGATYTSDGYRQSLQSALDAAHLA
;
A
#
# COMPACT_ATOMS: atom_id res chain seq x y z
N MET A 1 41.23 34.85 -17.14
CA MET A 1 40.79 33.59 -17.78
C MET A 1 39.39 33.28 -17.32
N VAL A 2 38.49 33.28 -18.24
CA VAL A 2 37.02 33.38 -18.02
C VAL A 2 36.47 31.98 -17.82
N SER A 3 35.86 31.72 -16.64
CA SER A 3 35.13 30.48 -16.35
C SER A 3 33.70 30.61 -16.87
N ARG A 4 33.36 29.80 -17.85
CA ARG A 4 32.01 29.74 -18.42
C ARG A 4 31.09 28.91 -17.55
N ALA A 5 30.07 29.53 -16.98
CA ALA A 5 28.94 28.88 -16.37
C ALA A 5 28.02 28.33 -17.48
N THR A 6 27.71 27.04 -17.41
CA THR A 6 26.75 26.36 -18.29
C THR A 6 25.36 26.46 -17.68
N PRO A 7 24.33 27.01 -18.35
CA PRO A 7 22.98 27.01 -17.82
C PRO A 7 22.30 25.66 -17.99
N GLN A 8 21.79 25.11 -16.92
CA GLN A 8 20.92 23.93 -16.89
C GLN A 8 19.58 24.28 -17.56
N ARG A 9 19.32 23.57 -18.63
CA ARG A 9 18.11 23.73 -19.44
C ARG A 9 16.99 22.87 -18.85
N THR A 10 16.13 23.50 -18.06
CA THR A 10 14.88 22.90 -17.54
C THR A 10 13.90 22.67 -18.70
N LYS A 11 13.70 21.42 -19.09
CA LYS A 11 12.63 21.05 -20.03
C LYS A 11 11.29 21.01 -19.28
N ARG A 12 10.52 22.05 -19.46
CA ARG A 12 9.10 22.10 -19.05
C ARG A 12 8.28 21.42 -20.16
N ASN A 13 7.80 20.24 -19.91
CA ASN A 13 6.81 19.61 -20.78
C ASN A 13 5.43 20.10 -20.36
N ALA A 14 4.93 21.09 -21.09
CA ALA A 14 3.55 21.49 -21.02
C ALA A 14 2.77 20.72 -22.09
N THR A 15 2.02 19.74 -21.70
CA THR A 15 1.02 19.10 -22.55
C THR A 15 -0.32 19.80 -22.36
N LEU A 16 -0.65 20.64 -23.32
CA LEU A 16 -1.98 21.25 -23.46
C LEU A 16 -2.92 20.21 -24.11
N PHE A 17 -3.87 19.70 -23.37
CA PHE A 17 -5.01 19.01 -23.95
C PHE A 17 -6.16 19.99 -24.13
N ALA A 18 -6.37 20.38 -25.36
CA ALA A 18 -7.61 21.05 -25.77
C ALA A 18 -8.63 19.97 -26.11
N ALA A 19 -9.66 19.85 -25.30
CA ALA A 19 -10.83 19.04 -25.61
C ALA A 19 -11.98 19.95 -25.98
N THR A 20 -12.30 20.02 -27.26
CA THR A 20 -13.51 20.61 -27.81
C THR A 20 -14.62 19.59 -27.70
N GLY A 21 -15.56 19.78 -26.82
CA GLY A 21 -16.74 18.95 -26.66
C GLY A 21 -17.96 19.67 -27.18
N ALA A 22 -18.58 19.12 -28.19
CA ALA A 22 -19.81 19.62 -28.83
C ALA A 22 -21.02 19.42 -27.92
N VAL A 23 -21.82 20.47 -27.86
CA VAL A 23 -23.15 20.54 -27.25
C VAL A 23 -24.14 19.80 -28.12
N CYS A 24 -24.87 18.84 -27.59
CA CYS A 24 -26.15 18.38 -28.11
C CYS A 24 -27.19 18.39 -27.01
N GLY A 25 -28.01 19.43 -27.05
CA GLY A 25 -29.18 19.51 -26.20
C GLY A 25 -30.26 18.54 -26.69
N LEU A 26 -30.85 17.82 -25.75
CA LEU A 26 -32.13 17.19 -25.97
C LEU A 26 -33.00 17.43 -24.75
N LEU A 27 -33.92 18.36 -24.89
CA LEU A 27 -35.04 18.55 -23.97
C LEU A 27 -35.90 17.30 -24.01
N MET A 28 -35.99 16.58 -22.91
CA MET A 28 -37.07 15.63 -22.69
C MET A 28 -37.96 16.13 -21.57
N LEU A 29 -39.19 16.43 -21.96
CA LEU A 29 -40.33 16.67 -21.09
C LEU A 29 -40.48 15.51 -20.10
N PHE A 30 -40.48 15.84 -18.84
CA PHE A 30 -40.92 14.91 -17.80
C PHE A 30 -42.42 15.11 -17.55
N PRO A 31 -43.27 14.11 -17.74
CA PRO A 31 -44.59 14.16 -17.18
C PRO A 31 -44.52 13.78 -15.69
N THR A 32 -44.90 14.72 -14.87
CA THR A 32 -45.26 14.49 -13.47
C THR A 32 -46.43 13.53 -13.42
N SER A 33 -46.19 12.31 -12.90
CA SER A 33 -47.29 11.43 -12.53
C SER A 33 -47.17 11.09 -11.08
N THR A 34 -47.96 11.75 -10.26
CA THR A 34 -48.30 11.36 -8.90
C THR A 34 -49.17 10.12 -8.99
N ASN A 35 -48.70 9.01 -8.47
CA ASN A 35 -49.57 7.94 -8.01
C ASN A 35 -49.03 7.24 -6.78
N SER A 36 -49.77 7.42 -5.69
CA SER A 36 -49.68 6.65 -4.46
C SER A 36 -50.28 5.25 -4.71
N GLY A 37 -49.58 4.22 -4.26
CA GLY A 37 -50.32 2.99 -4.03
C GLY A 37 -49.53 1.71 -4.32
N HIS A 38 -49.15 1.09 -3.24
CA HIS A 38 -49.17 -0.37 -3.04
C HIS A 38 -48.38 -1.34 -3.91
N ARG A 39 -47.46 -1.97 -3.18
CA ARG A 39 -47.25 -3.45 -3.16
C ARG A 39 -46.49 -4.11 -4.29
N THR A 40 -45.58 -4.86 -3.78
CA THR A 40 -45.11 -6.20 -4.20
C THR A 40 -44.13 -6.28 -5.33
N SER A 41 -43.01 -6.79 -4.89
CA SER A 41 -42.21 -7.82 -5.59
C SER A 41 -41.96 -7.61 -7.06
N ALA A 42 -40.74 -7.26 -7.32
CA ALA A 42 -40.09 -7.85 -8.48
C ALA A 42 -38.63 -7.48 -8.45
N LEU A 43 -37.81 -8.41 -8.11
CA LEU A 43 -36.64 -8.81 -8.86
C LEU A 43 -36.00 -7.69 -9.69
N ALA A 44 -35.35 -6.76 -8.99
CA ALA A 44 -34.27 -6.03 -9.60
C ALA A 44 -33.06 -6.94 -9.55
N VAL A 45 -32.78 -7.62 -10.63
CA VAL A 45 -31.47 -8.14 -10.93
C VAL A 45 -30.56 -6.93 -11.11
N ALA A 46 -30.16 -6.32 -10.02
CA ALA A 46 -28.98 -5.53 -10.00
C ALA A 46 -27.84 -6.54 -10.17
N GLY A 47 -27.18 -6.48 -11.31
CA GLY A 47 -25.88 -7.08 -11.49
C GLY A 47 -24.94 -6.49 -10.44
N VAL A 48 -24.99 -7.06 -9.25
CA VAL A 48 -23.95 -6.87 -8.27
C VAL A 48 -22.76 -7.60 -8.87
N SER A 49 -21.89 -6.88 -9.54
CA SER A 49 -20.51 -7.29 -9.66
C SER A 49 -20.06 -7.49 -8.21
N ALA A 50 -20.21 -8.70 -7.73
CA ALA A 50 -19.56 -9.12 -6.50
C ALA A 50 -18.07 -9.00 -6.81
N THR A 51 -17.53 -7.82 -6.57
CA THR A 51 -16.12 -7.69 -6.25
C THR A 51 -15.97 -8.55 -5.01
N SER A 52 -15.52 -9.77 -5.20
CA SER A 52 -15.10 -10.64 -4.11
C SER A 52 -13.98 -9.88 -3.42
N THR A 53 -14.35 -9.12 -2.41
CA THR A 53 -13.39 -8.56 -1.48
C THR A 53 -12.85 -9.77 -0.75
N VAL A 54 -11.78 -10.35 -1.28
CA VAL A 54 -11.06 -11.41 -0.60
C VAL A 54 -10.64 -10.78 0.71
N ALA A 55 -11.26 -11.23 1.79
CA ALA A 55 -11.01 -10.69 3.12
C ALA A 55 -9.52 -10.88 3.42
N ALA A 56 -8.78 -9.78 3.45
CA ALA A 56 -7.40 -9.83 3.87
C ALA A 56 -7.36 -9.92 5.40
N THR A 57 -6.70 -10.93 5.91
CA THR A 57 -6.44 -11.07 7.34
C THR A 57 -5.21 -10.25 7.70
N VAL A 58 -5.30 -9.47 8.76
CA VAL A 58 -4.17 -8.71 9.29
C VAL A 58 -3.60 -9.46 10.48
N VAL A 59 -2.31 -9.73 10.45
CA VAL A 59 -1.59 -10.46 11.49
C VAL A 59 -0.38 -9.65 11.93
N ASN A 60 -0.21 -9.49 13.23
CA ASN A 60 0.95 -8.81 13.81
C ASN A 60 1.96 -9.83 14.31
N GLY A 61 3.22 -9.59 13.98
CA GLY A 61 4.32 -10.31 14.60
C GLY A 61 4.60 -9.83 16.03
N THR A 62 5.45 -10.55 16.71
CA THR A 62 5.93 -10.17 18.03
C THR A 62 6.82 -8.92 17.91
N SER A 63 6.73 -7.99 18.84
CA SER A 63 7.67 -6.89 18.96
C SER A 63 9.02 -7.43 19.42
N ILE A 64 10.06 -7.17 18.67
CA ILE A 64 11.42 -7.63 18.95
C ILE A 64 12.27 -6.43 19.40
N ASP A 65 12.77 -6.48 20.61
CA ASP A 65 13.64 -5.44 21.12
C ASP A 65 15.03 -5.58 20.52
N THR A 66 15.47 -4.54 19.83
CA THR A 66 16.84 -4.41 19.35
C THR A 66 17.59 -3.37 20.15
N ARG A 67 18.93 -3.32 20.01
CA ARG A 67 19.75 -2.32 20.70
C ARG A 67 19.40 -0.86 20.38
N TYR A 68 18.66 -0.62 19.29
CA TYR A 68 18.25 0.72 18.86
C TYR A 68 16.78 1.00 19.12
N GLY A 69 16.00 -0.01 19.51
CA GLY A 69 14.58 0.09 19.80
C GLY A 69 13.79 -1.10 19.29
N PRO A 70 12.49 -1.16 19.58
CA PRO A 70 11.64 -2.26 19.16
C PRO A 70 11.42 -2.26 17.65
N VAL A 71 11.24 -3.46 17.07
CA VAL A 71 10.84 -3.68 15.69
C VAL A 71 9.63 -4.61 15.68
N GLN A 72 8.55 -4.19 15.05
CA GLN A 72 7.34 -4.99 14.90
C GLN A 72 6.80 -4.94 13.49
N VAL A 73 6.48 -6.12 12.95
CA VAL A 73 5.94 -6.29 11.59
C VAL A 73 4.47 -6.65 11.65
N GLN A 74 3.70 -6.08 10.74
CA GLN A 74 2.31 -6.44 10.47
C GLN A 74 2.20 -6.97 9.05
N LEU A 75 1.56 -8.11 8.89
CA LEU A 75 1.26 -8.70 7.59
C LEU A 75 -0.21 -8.55 7.24
N LYS A 76 -0.49 -8.28 5.97
CA LYS A 76 -1.79 -8.51 5.36
C LYS A 76 -1.71 -9.74 4.48
N VAL A 77 -2.52 -10.72 4.81
CA VAL A 77 -2.57 -12.01 4.12
C VAL A 77 -3.91 -12.16 3.42
N SER A 78 -3.92 -12.55 2.18
CA SER A 78 -5.12 -12.82 1.41
C SER A 78 -4.91 -14.10 0.59
N SER A 79 -5.88 -15.01 0.68
CA SER A 79 -5.81 -16.32 -0.01
C SER A 79 -4.51 -17.09 0.24
N GLY A 80 -4.01 -17.07 1.48
CA GLY A 80 -2.79 -17.76 1.85
C GLY A 80 -1.50 -17.13 1.30
N ARG A 81 -1.54 -15.85 0.90
CA ARG A 81 -0.37 -15.12 0.41
C ARG A 81 -0.22 -13.78 1.12
N ILE A 82 1.01 -13.38 1.35
CA ILE A 82 1.34 -12.04 1.83
C ILE A 82 1.06 -11.05 0.71
N VAL A 83 0.11 -10.15 0.91
CA VAL A 83 -0.22 -9.08 -0.04
C VAL A 83 0.39 -7.74 0.37
N ASN A 84 0.76 -7.60 1.64
CA ASN A 84 1.47 -6.43 2.14
C ASN A 84 2.20 -6.79 3.44
N ALA A 85 3.36 -6.18 3.64
CA ALA A 85 4.11 -6.21 4.89
C ALA A 85 4.39 -4.77 5.32
N THR A 86 4.21 -4.47 6.59
CA THR A 86 4.43 -3.12 7.14
C THR A 86 5.16 -3.23 8.47
N ALA A 87 6.27 -2.53 8.64
CA ALA A 87 6.85 -2.34 9.96
C ALA A 87 6.02 -1.29 10.70
N ILE A 88 5.25 -1.72 11.68
CA ILE A 88 4.40 -0.83 12.48
C ILE A 88 5.18 -0.14 13.59
N ASP A 89 6.27 -0.75 14.02
CA ASP A 89 7.22 -0.16 14.95
C ASP A 89 8.65 -0.45 14.48
N TYR A 90 9.53 0.56 14.56
CA TYR A 90 10.95 0.47 14.29
C TYR A 90 11.68 1.71 14.81
N PRO A 91 13.01 1.65 15.07
CA PRO A 91 13.78 2.77 15.61
C PRO A 91 13.74 4.00 14.71
N ARG A 92 13.22 5.11 15.24
CA ARG A 92 13.11 6.42 14.57
C ARG A 92 13.63 7.56 15.44
N ALA A 93 14.13 7.24 16.65
CA ALA A 93 14.39 8.24 17.67
C ALA A 93 15.62 9.11 17.40
N GLU A 94 16.62 8.59 16.70
CA GLU A 94 17.88 9.29 16.43
C GLU A 94 18.02 9.58 14.93
N GLY A 95 18.47 10.80 14.60
CA GLY A 95 18.46 11.29 13.21
C GLY A 95 19.25 10.42 12.23
N HIS A 96 20.33 9.75 12.68
CA HIS A 96 21.12 8.86 11.84
C HIS A 96 20.40 7.52 11.62
N ASP A 97 19.87 6.93 12.67
CA ASP A 97 19.16 5.65 12.60
C ASP A 97 17.83 5.79 11.83
N ALA A 98 17.14 6.93 12.00
CA ALA A 98 15.95 7.24 11.23
C ALA A 98 16.25 7.26 9.73
N GLN A 99 17.32 7.92 9.30
CA GLN A 99 17.72 7.98 7.87
C GLN A 99 18.06 6.59 7.30
N ILE A 100 18.72 5.75 8.08
CA ILE A 100 19.02 4.37 7.66
C ILE A 100 17.74 3.57 7.52
N ASN A 101 16.86 3.64 8.50
CA ASN A 101 15.62 2.87 8.54
C ASN A 101 14.60 3.35 7.52
N ASP A 102 14.57 4.64 7.17
CA ASP A 102 13.72 5.19 6.12
C ASP A 102 14.01 4.58 4.74
N VAL A 103 15.23 4.09 4.54
CA VAL A 103 15.62 3.37 3.32
C VAL A 103 15.49 1.86 3.50
N ALA A 104 15.93 1.33 4.65
CA ALA A 104 15.99 -0.10 4.88
C ALA A 104 14.60 -0.74 5.03
N VAL A 105 13.68 -0.08 5.73
CA VAL A 105 12.35 -0.64 6.01
C VAL A 105 11.53 -0.87 4.73
N PRO A 106 11.43 0.06 3.79
CA PRO A 106 10.76 -0.19 2.51
C PRO A 106 11.35 -1.38 1.74
N VAL A 107 12.68 -1.51 1.70
CA VAL A 107 13.35 -2.63 1.03
C VAL A 107 12.96 -3.97 1.66
N LEU A 108 13.00 -4.06 3.00
CA LEU A 108 12.59 -5.28 3.71
C LEU A 108 11.10 -5.63 3.49
N GLN A 109 10.25 -4.62 3.39
CA GLN A 109 8.81 -4.81 3.10
C GLN A 109 8.58 -5.37 1.70
N ASP A 110 9.22 -4.80 0.69
CA ASP A 110 9.12 -5.24 -0.70
C ASP A 110 9.68 -6.65 -0.88
N GLU A 111 10.80 -6.93 -0.23
CA GLU A 111 11.41 -8.25 -0.26
C GLU A 111 10.53 -9.31 0.42
N THR A 112 9.88 -8.98 1.54
CA THR A 112 8.92 -9.86 2.21
C THR A 112 7.77 -10.26 1.29
N VAL A 113 7.19 -9.31 0.57
CA VAL A 113 6.09 -9.57 -0.38
C VAL A 113 6.57 -10.41 -1.56
N THR A 114 7.81 -10.22 -1.99
CA THR A 114 8.42 -10.98 -3.10
C THR A 114 8.78 -12.40 -2.67
N ALA A 115 9.45 -12.56 -1.54
CA ALA A 115 9.93 -13.83 -1.02
C ALA A 115 8.81 -14.71 -0.44
N GLN A 116 7.72 -14.10 0.07
CA GLN A 116 6.60 -14.79 0.72
C GLN A 116 6.99 -15.65 1.94
N ASN A 117 8.11 -15.32 2.57
CA ASN A 117 8.65 -16.02 3.75
C ASN A 117 9.58 -15.07 4.53
N ALA A 118 10.13 -15.54 5.67
CA ALA A 118 11.05 -14.75 6.50
C ALA A 118 12.52 -14.85 6.07
N ASN A 119 12.84 -15.61 5.03
CA ASN A 119 14.21 -15.72 4.52
C ASN A 119 14.50 -14.59 3.53
N ILE A 120 14.59 -13.39 4.06
CA ILE A 120 14.92 -12.15 3.34
C ILE A 120 16.33 -11.70 3.69
N ASP A 121 16.95 -10.92 2.83
CA ASP A 121 18.30 -10.43 3.03
C ASP A 121 18.35 -9.30 4.08
N THR A 122 19.50 -9.09 4.66
CA THR A 122 19.76 -7.96 5.56
C THR A 122 20.19 -6.74 4.77
N VAL A 123 19.63 -5.58 5.11
CA VAL A 123 20.05 -4.32 4.49
C VAL A 123 21.35 -3.84 5.12
N SER A 124 22.34 -3.57 4.27
CA SER A 124 23.64 -3.07 4.73
C SER A 124 23.49 -1.75 5.50
N GLY A 125 24.10 -1.69 6.66
CA GLY A 125 23.99 -0.56 7.60
C GLY A 125 22.79 -0.65 8.55
N ALA A 126 21.78 -1.48 8.26
CA ALA A 126 20.59 -1.68 9.10
C ALA A 126 20.50 -3.11 9.68
N THR A 127 21.61 -3.74 9.98
CA THR A 127 21.66 -5.16 10.38
C THR A 127 20.76 -5.46 11.57
N TYR A 128 20.77 -4.66 12.62
CA TYR A 128 19.94 -4.89 13.81
C TYR A 128 18.45 -4.73 13.53
N THR A 129 18.09 -3.74 12.72
CA THR A 129 16.70 -3.54 12.29
C THR A 129 16.25 -4.69 11.38
N SER A 130 17.11 -5.14 10.46
CA SER A 130 16.83 -6.28 9.58
C SER A 130 16.64 -7.58 10.37
N ASP A 131 17.47 -7.84 11.36
CA ASP A 131 17.36 -9.02 12.22
C ASP A 131 16.09 -8.99 13.08
N GLY A 132 15.78 -7.84 13.69
CA GLY A 132 14.52 -7.65 14.42
C GLY A 132 13.30 -7.80 13.52
N TYR A 133 13.36 -7.25 12.31
CA TYR A 133 12.32 -7.37 11.29
C TYR A 133 12.07 -8.83 10.90
N ARG A 134 13.13 -9.60 10.61
CA ARG A 134 13.03 -11.03 10.25
C ARG A 134 12.42 -11.87 11.37
N GLN A 135 12.81 -11.64 12.61
CA GLN A 135 12.26 -12.35 13.77
C GLN A 135 10.77 -12.03 13.97
N SER A 136 10.39 -10.75 13.89
CA SER A 136 9.00 -10.33 13.97
C SER A 136 8.18 -10.87 12.80
N LEU A 137 8.75 -10.86 11.59
CA LEU A 137 8.15 -11.42 10.38
C LEU A 137 7.88 -12.93 10.52
N GLN A 138 8.85 -13.70 11.02
CA GLN A 138 8.67 -15.13 11.27
C GLN A 138 7.51 -15.38 12.24
N SER A 139 7.46 -14.64 13.34
CA SER A 139 6.35 -14.72 14.28
C SER A 139 4.98 -14.40 13.65
N ALA A 140 4.94 -13.43 12.74
CA ALA A 140 3.70 -13.08 12.01
C ALA A 140 3.29 -14.19 11.03
N LEU A 141 4.25 -14.83 10.37
CA LEU A 141 4.00 -15.97 9.47
C LEU A 141 3.49 -17.17 10.22
N ASP A 142 4.08 -17.50 11.38
CA ASP A 142 3.63 -18.57 12.25
C ASP A 142 2.18 -18.33 12.71
N ALA A 143 1.86 -17.11 13.12
CA ALA A 143 0.51 -16.73 13.52
C ALA A 143 -0.48 -16.73 12.33
N ALA A 144 -0.01 -16.49 11.12
CA ALA A 144 -0.80 -16.57 9.88
C ALA A 144 -0.91 -17.98 9.31
N HIS A 145 -0.23 -18.98 9.91
CA HIS A 145 -0.12 -20.36 9.41
C HIS A 145 0.46 -20.44 7.98
N LEU A 146 1.46 -19.58 7.70
CA LEU A 146 2.17 -19.53 6.41
C LEU A 146 3.63 -19.99 6.50
N ALA A 147 4.11 -20.38 7.70
CA ALA A 147 5.46 -20.86 7.94
C ALA A 147 5.60 -22.35 7.64
#